data_1555b5351c5f1ff4bbfdf9e8bfa067bc
#
_entry.id   1555b5351c5f1ff4bbfdf9e8bfa067bc
#
_cell.length_a   1.000
_cell.length_b   1.000
_cell.length_c   1.000
_cell.angle_alpha   90.00
_cell.angle_beta   90.00
_cell.angle_gamma   90.00
#
_symmetry.space_group_name_H-M   'P 1'
#
loop_
_entity.id
_entity.type
_entity.pdbx_description
1 polymer ?
#
loop_
_entity_poly.entity_id
_entity_poly.type
_entity_poly.pdbx_seq_one_letter_code
_entity_poly.pdbx_strand_id
1 'polypeptide(L)'
;IGGKVWYVEGDERARKLTYKDDLKLLNIEPPSSDIFCGNGFDVHAFCEGDYLNLAGVKVPFNKAFKAHSDGDVAIHALCDAILGAAGAPDIGQLFPDTDMKFKGIDSKILLERSVEFVRSIGFEIINVDITIICEKPKISPYKDEMAKTIASVMGINRFRVNIITKLFEKSVVRPAFSVIER
;
A
#
# COMPACT_ATOMS: atom_id res chain seq x y z
N ILE A 1 32.57 -17.58 -43.64
CA ILE A 1 32.64 -17.74 -42.19
C ILE A 1 32.38 -19.22 -41.92
N GLY A 2 33.44 -20.05 -41.88
CA GLY A 2 33.37 -21.49 -41.68
C GLY A 2 33.50 -21.83 -40.21
N GLY A 3 32.39 -21.79 -39.44
CA GLY A 3 32.33 -22.29 -38.07
C GLY A 3 31.92 -23.76 -38.08
N LYS A 4 32.52 -24.59 -37.21
CA LYS A 4 32.03 -25.93 -36.91
C LYS A 4 30.82 -25.82 -35.99
N VAL A 5 29.67 -26.34 -36.42
CA VAL A 5 28.46 -26.44 -35.57
C VAL A 5 28.43 -27.82 -34.95
N TRP A 6 28.25 -27.88 -33.64
CA TRP A 6 28.07 -29.09 -32.90
C TRP A 6 26.63 -29.16 -32.42
N TYR A 7 25.96 -30.27 -32.65
CA TYR A 7 24.63 -30.56 -32.11
C TYR A 7 24.78 -31.34 -30.81
N VAL A 8 24.11 -30.89 -29.79
CA VAL A 8 23.98 -31.60 -28.50
C VAL A 8 22.51 -31.91 -28.27
N GLU A 9 22.25 -33.05 -27.66
CA GLU A 9 20.89 -33.41 -27.28
C GLU A 9 20.35 -32.43 -26.25
N GLY A 10 19.23 -31.79 -26.56
CA GLY A 10 18.59 -30.82 -25.67
C GLY A 10 17.62 -31.50 -24.71
N ASP A 11 17.35 -30.86 -23.58
CA ASP A 11 16.30 -31.29 -22.65
C ASP A 11 14.96 -30.65 -23.07
N GLU A 12 13.90 -31.45 -23.18
CA GLU A 12 12.56 -30.97 -23.54
C GLU A 12 12.03 -29.91 -22.54
N ARG A 13 12.54 -29.92 -21.31
CA ARG A 13 12.22 -28.91 -20.27
C ARG A 13 12.89 -27.56 -20.53
N ALA A 14 13.91 -27.52 -21.35
CA ALA A 14 14.65 -26.29 -21.71
C ALA A 14 14.00 -25.57 -22.90
N ARG A 15 12.68 -25.30 -22.80
CA ARG A 15 11.93 -24.59 -23.85
C ARG A 15 11.99 -23.07 -23.63
N LYS A 16 12.17 -22.34 -24.74
CA LYS A 16 12.03 -20.88 -24.73
C LYS A 16 10.55 -20.53 -24.63
N LEU A 17 10.18 -19.79 -23.60
CA LEU A 17 8.85 -19.16 -23.48
C LEU A 17 8.82 -17.90 -24.35
N THR A 18 8.01 -17.87 -25.39
CA THR A 18 7.94 -16.78 -26.35
C THR A 18 6.54 -16.16 -26.38
N TYR A 19 5.51 -16.98 -26.22
CA TYR A 19 4.11 -16.60 -26.27
C TYR A 19 3.40 -16.92 -24.96
N LYS A 20 2.30 -16.21 -24.68
CA LYS A 20 1.50 -16.42 -23.47
C LYS A 20 0.98 -17.86 -23.34
N ASP A 21 0.70 -18.52 -24.47
CA ASP A 21 0.25 -19.92 -24.49
C ASP A 21 1.34 -20.92 -24.11
N ASP A 22 2.62 -20.56 -24.21
CA ASP A 22 3.73 -21.43 -23.79
C ASP A 22 3.70 -21.66 -22.25
N LEU A 23 3.06 -20.78 -21.48
CA LEU A 23 2.87 -20.94 -20.03
C LEU A 23 2.06 -22.19 -19.67
N LYS A 24 1.15 -22.62 -20.55
CA LYS A 24 0.37 -23.86 -20.38
C LYS A 24 1.25 -25.10 -20.31
N LEU A 25 2.44 -25.06 -20.93
CA LEU A 25 3.41 -26.16 -20.93
C LEU A 25 4.13 -26.33 -19.58
N LEU A 26 4.08 -25.30 -18.72
CA LEU A 26 4.73 -25.31 -17.41
C LEU A 26 3.84 -25.87 -16.29
N ASN A 27 2.61 -26.29 -16.60
CA ASN A 27 1.59 -26.64 -15.60
C ASN A 27 1.37 -25.53 -14.55
N ILE A 28 1.59 -24.27 -14.93
CA ILE A 28 1.29 -23.12 -14.10
C ILE A 28 -0.16 -22.75 -14.35
N GLU A 29 -0.95 -22.73 -13.30
CA GLU A 29 -2.31 -22.22 -13.38
C GLU A 29 -2.29 -20.74 -13.80
N PRO A 30 -3.21 -20.32 -14.68
CA PRO A 30 -3.33 -18.90 -15.02
C PRO A 30 -3.64 -18.11 -13.76
N PRO A 31 -3.28 -16.81 -13.69
CA PRO A 31 -3.68 -15.94 -12.59
C PRO A 31 -5.18 -16.07 -12.35
N SER A 32 -5.59 -16.29 -11.09
CA SER A 32 -6.99 -16.32 -10.74
C SER A 32 -7.59 -14.92 -10.89
N SER A 33 -8.91 -14.85 -11.07
CA SER A 33 -9.67 -13.60 -10.97
C SER A 33 -10.23 -13.38 -9.56
N ASP A 34 -9.60 -13.99 -8.56
CA ASP A 34 -10.04 -13.91 -7.18
C ASP A 34 -9.82 -12.50 -6.62
N ILE A 35 -10.75 -12.09 -5.79
CA ILE A 35 -10.69 -10.82 -5.08
C ILE A 35 -10.12 -11.06 -3.68
N PHE A 36 -9.09 -10.31 -3.34
CA PHE A 36 -8.43 -10.36 -2.03
C PHE A 36 -8.75 -9.11 -1.24
N CYS A 37 -9.01 -9.27 0.05
CA CYS A 37 -9.28 -8.16 0.97
C CYS A 37 -8.17 -8.08 2.01
N GLY A 38 -7.70 -6.87 2.29
CA GLY A 38 -6.75 -6.61 3.35
C GLY A 38 -7.29 -5.63 4.37
N ASN A 39 -6.81 -5.76 5.60
CA ASN A 39 -7.14 -4.89 6.72
C ASN A 39 -5.83 -4.45 7.38
N GLY A 40 -5.67 -3.15 7.57
CA GLY A 40 -4.56 -2.57 8.30
C GLY A 40 -5.04 -1.72 9.48
N PHE A 41 -4.24 -1.68 10.51
CA PHE A 41 -4.55 -0.93 11.72
C PHE A 41 -3.28 -0.32 12.28
N ASP A 42 -3.31 1.00 12.54
CA ASP A 42 -2.20 1.70 13.16
C ASP A 42 -2.68 2.73 14.20
N VAL A 43 -1.85 3.00 15.20
CA VAL A 43 -2.14 3.93 16.30
C VAL A 43 -0.87 4.66 16.69
N HIS A 44 -0.91 5.98 16.70
CA HIS A 44 0.21 6.80 17.11
C HIS A 44 -0.12 7.61 18.38
N ALA A 45 0.87 7.72 19.27
CA ALA A 45 0.80 8.64 20.39
C ALA A 45 0.95 10.08 19.92
N PHE A 46 0.34 11.03 20.64
CA PHE A 46 0.55 12.45 20.40
C PHE A 46 1.85 12.95 21.05
N CYS A 47 2.46 13.94 20.40
CA CYS A 47 3.54 14.77 20.92
C CYS A 47 3.25 16.24 20.67
N GLU A 48 4.14 17.14 21.07
CA GLU A 48 4.05 18.58 20.76
C GLU A 48 4.15 18.80 19.25
N GLY A 49 3.38 19.75 18.74
CA GLY A 49 3.36 20.12 17.33
C GLY A 49 2.15 20.94 16.95
N ASP A 50 2.09 21.33 15.67
CA ASP A 50 1.11 22.30 15.17
C ASP A 50 0.16 21.70 14.10
N TYR A 51 0.36 20.45 13.71
CA TYR A 51 -0.47 19.72 12.74
C TYR A 51 -0.33 18.21 12.85
N LEU A 52 -1.31 17.51 12.32
CA LEU A 52 -1.26 16.05 12.08
C LEU A 52 -1.12 15.78 10.59
N ASN A 53 -0.24 14.86 10.20
CA ASN A 53 -0.30 14.25 8.87
C ASN A 53 -1.35 13.14 8.89
N LEU A 54 -2.36 13.22 8.05
CA LEU A 54 -3.42 12.22 7.94
C LEU A 54 -3.82 12.03 6.47
N ALA A 55 -3.66 10.83 5.97
CA ALA A 55 -3.93 10.46 4.58
C ALA A 55 -3.27 11.43 3.57
N GLY A 56 -2.02 11.83 3.85
CA GLY A 56 -1.20 12.73 3.04
C GLY A 56 -1.55 14.20 3.13
N VAL A 57 -2.43 14.60 4.06
CA VAL A 57 -2.88 15.98 4.25
C VAL A 57 -2.47 16.50 5.63
N LYS A 58 -1.99 17.73 5.68
CA LYS A 58 -1.69 18.43 6.94
C LYS A 58 -2.97 19.02 7.54
N VAL A 59 -3.38 18.45 8.66
CA VAL A 59 -4.56 18.91 9.41
C VAL A 59 -4.10 19.76 10.59
N PRO A 60 -4.39 21.06 10.65
CA PRO A 60 -4.01 21.93 11.76
C PRO A 60 -4.53 21.40 13.10
N PHE A 61 -3.63 21.28 14.06
CA PHE A 61 -3.94 20.83 15.41
C PHE A 61 -2.80 21.25 16.36
N ASN A 62 -3.07 21.36 17.65
CA ASN A 62 -2.06 21.72 18.66
C ASN A 62 -1.20 20.55 19.15
N LYS A 63 -1.08 19.49 18.35
CA LYS A 63 -0.25 18.30 18.58
C LYS A 63 0.19 17.73 17.24
N ALA A 64 1.21 16.88 17.29
CA ALA A 64 1.68 16.05 16.18
C ALA A 64 1.64 14.57 16.59
N PHE A 65 1.84 13.66 15.65
CA PHE A 65 2.06 12.25 15.95
C PHE A 65 3.52 11.98 16.27
N LYS A 66 3.78 11.16 17.30
CA LYS A 66 5.11 10.67 17.62
C LYS A 66 5.42 9.47 16.73
N ALA A 67 6.31 9.64 15.76
CA ALA A 67 6.69 8.60 14.80
C ALA A 67 8.15 8.74 14.33
N HIS A 68 8.67 7.71 13.65
CA HIS A 68 9.97 7.74 12.98
C HIS A 68 9.89 8.33 11.57
N SER A 69 8.74 8.19 10.89
CA SER A 69 8.38 8.82 9.62
C SER A 69 7.76 10.20 9.85
N ASP A 70 7.00 10.71 8.90
CA ASP A 70 6.16 11.90 9.04
C ASP A 70 4.91 11.67 9.91
N GLY A 71 4.69 10.41 10.38
CA GLY A 71 3.66 10.04 11.33
C GLY A 71 2.26 9.87 10.73
N ASP A 72 2.12 9.70 9.43
CA ASP A 72 0.80 9.52 8.81
C ASP A 72 0.23 8.12 9.11
N VAL A 73 -0.42 8.01 10.26
CA VAL A 73 -1.03 6.77 10.75
C VAL A 73 -2.07 6.17 9.79
N ALA A 74 -2.75 7.02 9.01
CA ALA A 74 -3.74 6.55 8.04
C ALA A 74 -3.08 5.89 6.83
N ILE A 75 -1.98 6.45 6.34
CA ILE A 75 -1.18 5.83 5.27
C ILE A 75 -0.49 4.56 5.74
N HIS A 76 0.04 4.51 6.97
CA HIS A 76 0.66 3.29 7.50
C HIS A 76 -0.35 2.13 7.55
N ALA A 77 -1.54 2.37 8.12
CA ALA A 77 -2.60 1.37 8.13
C ALA A 77 -3.03 0.94 6.71
N LEU A 78 -3.04 1.88 5.75
CA LEU A 78 -3.35 1.58 4.35
C LEU A 78 -2.27 0.71 3.69
N CYS A 79 -0.99 0.98 3.95
CA CYS A 79 0.10 0.13 3.45
C CYS A 79 -0.04 -1.30 3.97
N ASP A 80 -0.28 -1.49 5.26
CA ASP A 80 -0.49 -2.82 5.85
C ASP A 80 -1.71 -3.53 5.27
N ALA A 81 -2.81 -2.79 5.00
CA ALA A 81 -3.98 -3.36 4.36
C ALA A 81 -3.67 -3.86 2.93
N ILE A 82 -2.94 -3.08 2.13
CA ILE A 82 -2.55 -3.44 0.75
C ILE A 82 -1.61 -4.64 0.75
N LEU A 83 -0.58 -4.60 1.58
CA LEU A 83 0.41 -5.66 1.71
C LEU A 83 -0.23 -6.95 2.24
N GLY A 84 -1.06 -6.85 3.28
CA GLY A 84 -1.76 -7.99 3.87
C GLY A 84 -2.73 -8.66 2.89
N ALA A 85 -3.44 -7.90 2.04
CA ALA A 85 -4.28 -8.47 0.98
C ALA A 85 -3.47 -9.30 -0.03
N ALA A 86 -2.23 -8.92 -0.29
CA ALA A 86 -1.30 -9.63 -1.17
C ALA A 86 -0.54 -10.79 -0.48
N GLY A 87 -0.76 -11.02 0.82
CA GLY A 87 0.01 -11.98 1.61
C GLY A 87 1.48 -11.59 1.77
N ALA A 88 1.80 -10.31 1.63
CA ALA A 88 3.15 -9.77 1.75
C ALA A 88 3.51 -9.44 3.22
N PRO A 89 4.80 -9.25 3.54
CA PRO A 89 5.25 -8.73 4.83
C PRO A 89 4.67 -7.34 5.11
N ASP A 90 4.53 -6.99 6.39
CA ASP A 90 4.05 -5.68 6.83
C ASP A 90 5.02 -4.53 6.48
N ILE A 91 4.53 -3.29 6.65
CA ILE A 91 5.29 -2.07 6.35
C ILE A 91 6.61 -1.99 7.16
N GLY A 92 6.61 -2.47 8.40
CA GLY A 92 7.79 -2.44 9.27
C GLY A 92 8.88 -3.42 8.82
N GLN A 93 8.52 -4.52 8.18
CA GLN A 93 9.48 -5.45 7.59
C GLN A 93 10.04 -4.95 6.26
N LEU A 94 9.21 -4.31 5.43
CA LEU A 94 9.66 -3.76 4.14
C LEU A 94 10.45 -2.44 4.30
N PHE A 95 10.11 -1.64 5.30
CA PHE A 95 10.71 -0.33 5.57
C PHE A 95 11.09 -0.21 7.05
N PRO A 96 12.11 -0.95 7.53
CA PRO A 96 12.43 -1.03 8.94
C PRO A 96 12.88 0.32 9.50
N ASP A 97 12.35 0.70 10.65
CA ASP A 97 12.69 1.92 11.40
C ASP A 97 14.18 2.03 11.76
N THR A 98 14.89 0.89 11.77
CA THR A 98 16.33 0.83 12.01
C THR A 98 17.17 1.32 10.84
N ASP A 99 16.60 1.41 9.65
CA ASP A 99 17.28 1.92 8.45
C ASP A 99 17.15 3.45 8.38
N MET A 100 18.27 4.14 8.59
CA MET A 100 18.32 5.61 8.60
C MET A 100 17.80 6.28 7.33
N LYS A 101 17.73 5.57 6.18
CA LYS A 101 17.16 6.09 4.93
C LYS A 101 15.66 6.36 5.02
N PHE A 102 14.97 5.76 5.99
CA PHE A 102 13.53 5.95 6.21
C PHE A 102 13.21 6.94 7.34
N LYS A 103 14.23 7.49 8.01
CA LYS A 103 14.02 8.48 9.07
C LYS A 103 13.40 9.76 8.51
N GLY A 104 12.22 10.13 9.02
CA GLY A 104 11.48 11.31 8.55
C GLY A 104 10.91 11.19 7.14
N ILE A 105 10.84 9.98 6.58
CA ILE A 105 10.30 9.76 5.23
C ILE A 105 8.83 10.21 5.16
N ASP A 106 8.45 10.80 4.04
CA ASP A 106 7.05 11.08 3.71
C ASP A 106 6.31 9.75 3.48
N SER A 107 5.27 9.50 4.26
CA SER A 107 4.50 8.23 4.18
C SER A 107 3.86 8.01 2.82
N LYS A 108 3.67 9.05 2.00
CA LYS A 108 3.24 8.90 0.60
C LYS A 108 4.22 8.07 -0.23
N ILE A 109 5.52 8.17 0.06
CA ILE A 109 6.55 7.36 -0.61
C ILE A 109 6.42 5.89 -0.18
N LEU A 110 6.10 5.62 1.10
CA LEU A 110 5.86 4.27 1.58
C LEU A 110 4.64 3.65 0.89
N LEU A 111 3.55 4.44 0.74
CA LEU A 111 2.36 4.01 0.02
C LEU A 111 2.66 3.72 -1.46
N GLU A 112 3.35 4.62 -2.15
CA GLU A 112 3.74 4.44 -3.55
C GLU A 112 4.52 3.13 -3.75
N ARG A 113 5.53 2.88 -2.91
CA ARG A 113 6.34 1.65 -2.96
C ARG A 113 5.54 0.39 -2.63
N SER A 114 4.60 0.47 -1.69
CA SER A 114 3.71 -0.65 -1.37
C SER A 114 2.79 -0.99 -2.54
N VAL A 115 2.27 0.02 -3.22
CA VAL A 115 1.47 -0.13 -4.45
C VAL A 115 2.30 -0.71 -5.59
N GLU A 116 3.51 -0.19 -5.82
CA GLU A 116 4.43 -0.73 -6.83
C GLU A 116 4.77 -2.19 -6.56
N PHE A 117 5.03 -2.54 -5.29
CA PHE A 117 5.32 -3.91 -4.90
C PHE A 117 4.17 -4.85 -5.24
N VAL A 118 2.94 -4.57 -4.81
CA VAL A 118 1.79 -5.47 -5.06
C VAL A 118 1.46 -5.55 -6.56
N ARG A 119 1.62 -4.47 -7.32
CA ARG A 119 1.49 -4.49 -8.78
C ARG A 119 2.56 -5.32 -9.46
N SER A 120 3.79 -5.29 -8.96
CA SER A 120 4.90 -6.07 -9.52
C SER A 120 4.69 -7.59 -9.43
N ILE A 121 3.90 -8.03 -8.46
CA ILE A 121 3.52 -9.44 -8.27
C ILE A 121 2.12 -9.78 -8.84
N GLY A 122 1.53 -8.86 -9.60
CA GLY A 122 0.34 -9.10 -10.42
C GLY A 122 -0.99 -8.73 -9.80
N PHE A 123 -1.01 -7.97 -8.69
CA PHE A 123 -2.26 -7.45 -8.11
C PHE A 123 -2.63 -6.06 -8.62
N GLU A 124 -3.93 -5.79 -8.72
CA GLU A 124 -4.47 -4.46 -8.96
C GLU A 124 -5.39 -4.03 -7.81
N ILE A 125 -5.31 -2.75 -7.44
CA ILE A 125 -6.12 -2.21 -6.35
C ILE A 125 -7.45 -1.72 -6.89
N ILE A 126 -8.54 -2.32 -6.43
CA ILE A 126 -9.90 -1.99 -6.88
C ILE A 126 -10.40 -0.75 -6.16
N ASN A 127 -10.38 -0.74 -4.84
CA ASN A 127 -10.86 0.37 -4.02
C ASN A 127 -10.21 0.38 -2.64
N VAL A 128 -10.36 1.50 -1.95
CA VAL A 128 -9.86 1.72 -0.58
C VAL A 128 -10.95 2.39 0.24
N ASP A 129 -11.15 1.91 1.47
CA ASP A 129 -11.99 2.55 2.47
C ASP A 129 -11.19 2.75 3.75
N ILE A 130 -10.97 4.01 4.13
CA ILE A 130 -10.17 4.40 5.31
C ILE A 130 -11.11 4.96 6.36
N THR A 131 -11.15 4.34 7.53
CA THR A 131 -11.90 4.86 8.68
C THR A 131 -10.96 5.53 9.68
N ILE A 132 -11.10 6.84 9.88
CA ILE A 132 -10.36 7.62 10.86
C ILE A 132 -11.26 7.84 12.07
N ILE A 133 -10.82 7.35 13.25
CA ILE A 133 -11.54 7.51 14.50
C ILE A 133 -10.73 8.44 15.40
N CYS A 134 -11.22 9.65 15.64
CA CYS A 134 -10.59 10.60 16.55
C CYS A 134 -11.61 11.57 17.14
N GLU A 135 -11.33 12.05 18.34
CA GLU A 135 -12.13 13.10 18.99
C GLU A 135 -11.85 14.47 18.36
N LYS A 136 -10.58 14.80 18.21
CA LYS A 136 -10.05 16.05 17.65
C LYS A 136 -8.77 15.78 16.87
N PRO A 137 -8.48 16.58 15.84
CA PRO A 137 -9.30 17.67 15.26
C PRO A 137 -10.49 17.16 14.46
N LYS A 138 -11.38 18.07 14.01
CA LYS A 138 -12.48 17.71 13.10
C LYS A 138 -11.92 17.41 11.70
N ILE A 139 -11.99 16.16 11.28
CA ILE A 139 -11.41 15.64 10.01
C ILE A 139 -12.32 15.88 8.81
N SER A 140 -13.63 15.96 9.01
CA SER A 140 -14.61 16.03 7.92
C SER A 140 -14.31 17.06 6.81
N PRO A 141 -13.77 18.28 7.08
CA PRO A 141 -13.45 19.26 6.04
C PRO A 141 -12.34 18.81 5.09
N TYR A 142 -11.46 17.88 5.50
CA TYR A 142 -10.27 17.45 4.77
C TYR A 142 -10.48 16.16 3.98
N LYS A 143 -11.61 15.47 4.15
CA LYS A 143 -11.88 14.16 3.55
C LYS A 143 -11.69 14.10 2.04
N ASP A 144 -12.16 15.11 1.33
CA ASP A 144 -12.06 15.13 -0.14
C ASP A 144 -10.61 15.31 -0.60
N GLU A 145 -9.85 16.18 0.08
CA GLU A 145 -8.43 16.38 -0.18
C GLU A 145 -7.63 15.10 0.13
N MET A 146 -7.88 14.47 1.28
CA MET A 146 -7.28 13.18 1.66
C MET A 146 -7.51 12.11 0.60
N ALA A 147 -8.76 11.94 0.17
CA ALA A 147 -9.08 10.93 -0.82
C ALA A 147 -8.49 11.23 -2.21
N LYS A 148 -8.37 12.51 -2.60
CA LYS A 148 -7.65 12.92 -3.82
C LYS A 148 -6.17 12.60 -3.73
N THR A 149 -5.54 12.89 -2.59
CA THR A 149 -4.13 12.62 -2.34
C THR A 149 -3.83 11.13 -2.41
N ILE A 150 -4.59 10.30 -1.69
CA ILE A 150 -4.44 8.85 -1.71
C ILE A 150 -4.65 8.30 -3.12
N ALA A 151 -5.72 8.70 -3.82
CA ALA A 151 -6.00 8.25 -5.18
C ALA A 151 -4.87 8.61 -6.15
N SER A 152 -4.31 9.82 -6.03
CA SER A 152 -3.18 10.28 -6.84
C SER A 152 -1.92 9.44 -6.60
N VAL A 153 -1.54 9.21 -5.35
CA VAL A 153 -0.37 8.40 -4.99
C VAL A 153 -0.52 6.96 -5.48
N MET A 154 -1.71 6.39 -5.33
CA MET A 154 -2.00 5.02 -5.74
C MET A 154 -2.22 4.87 -7.25
N GLY A 155 -2.37 5.97 -8.00
CA GLY A 155 -2.69 5.93 -9.44
C GLY A 155 -4.05 5.29 -9.74
N ILE A 156 -5.05 5.48 -8.87
CA ILE A 156 -6.42 4.98 -9.04
C ILE A 156 -7.43 6.12 -9.14
N ASN A 157 -8.64 5.81 -9.61
CA ASN A 157 -9.69 6.82 -9.69
C ASN A 157 -10.10 7.32 -8.29
N ARG A 158 -10.28 8.65 -8.14
CA ARG A 158 -10.71 9.29 -6.88
C ARG A 158 -11.96 8.63 -6.26
N PHE A 159 -12.92 8.20 -7.06
CA PHE A 159 -14.16 7.56 -6.60
C PHE A 159 -13.95 6.14 -6.05
N ARG A 160 -12.76 5.57 -6.17
CA ARG A 160 -12.36 4.30 -5.55
C ARG A 160 -11.73 4.46 -4.18
N VAL A 161 -11.61 5.70 -3.68
CA VAL A 161 -11.08 6.00 -2.34
C VAL A 161 -12.17 6.67 -1.51
N ASN A 162 -12.51 6.06 -0.39
CA ASN A 162 -13.44 6.61 0.57
C ASN A 162 -12.74 6.92 1.90
N ILE A 163 -13.12 8.01 2.55
CA ILE A 163 -12.65 8.39 3.89
C ILE A 163 -13.87 8.51 4.82
N ILE A 164 -13.93 7.64 5.79
CA ILE A 164 -14.94 7.66 6.85
C ILE A 164 -14.33 8.29 8.10
N THR A 165 -15.08 9.18 8.75
CA THR A 165 -14.68 9.76 10.02
C THR A 165 -15.69 9.42 11.11
N LYS A 166 -15.21 8.95 12.25
CA LYS A 166 -16.03 8.66 13.43
C LYS A 166 -15.50 9.43 14.62
N LEU A 167 -16.42 9.99 15.40
CA LEU A 167 -16.10 10.58 16.69
C LEU A 167 -16.06 9.48 17.75
N PHE A 168 -15.04 9.50 18.59
CA PHE A 168 -14.94 8.64 19.76
C PHE A 168 -14.50 9.49 20.96
N GLU A 169 -15.10 9.31 22.12
CA GLU A 169 -14.85 10.14 23.31
C GLU A 169 -13.46 9.94 23.95
N LYS A 170 -12.60 9.09 23.38
CA LYS A 170 -11.18 8.94 23.79
C LYS A 170 -10.35 8.69 22.55
N SER A 171 -9.36 9.55 22.36
CA SER A 171 -8.49 9.66 21.17
C SER A 171 -7.87 8.34 20.74
N VAL A 172 -8.42 7.72 19.69
CA VAL A 172 -7.83 6.57 19.02
C VAL A 172 -8.14 6.67 17.52
N VAL A 173 -7.12 6.60 16.67
CA VAL A 173 -7.29 6.46 15.22
C VAL A 173 -7.36 4.97 14.89
N ARG A 174 -8.31 4.54 14.08
CA ARG A 174 -8.54 3.13 13.68
C ARG A 174 -8.83 2.99 12.19
N PRO A 175 -8.94 1.77 11.66
CA PRO A 175 -8.11 1.22 10.58
C PRO A 175 -8.53 1.57 9.16
N ALA A 176 -7.63 1.27 8.21
CA ALA A 176 -7.89 1.25 6.78
C ALA A 176 -8.30 -0.16 6.32
N PHE A 177 -9.23 -0.23 5.35
CA PHE A 177 -9.53 -1.44 4.58
C PHE A 177 -9.15 -1.19 3.13
N SER A 178 -8.54 -2.16 2.50
CA SER A 178 -8.34 -2.16 1.06
C SER A 178 -8.88 -3.44 0.42
N VAL A 179 -9.32 -3.31 -0.83
CA VAL A 179 -9.72 -4.45 -1.68
C VAL A 179 -8.81 -4.46 -2.89
N ILE A 180 -8.19 -5.58 -3.17
CA ILE A 180 -7.33 -5.79 -4.33
C ILE A 180 -7.80 -6.99 -5.14
N GLU A 181 -7.53 -6.96 -6.46
CA GLU A 181 -7.77 -8.04 -7.41
C GLU A 181 -6.45 -8.53 -7.98
N ARG A 182 -6.38 -9.81 -8.30
CA ARG A 182 -5.20 -10.42 -8.93
C ARG A 182 -5.37 -10.56 -10.44
#